data_cd40d945af85609e6c40edc0846d0ea6
#
_entry.id   cd40d945af85609e6c40edc0846d0ea6
#
_cell.length_a   1.000
_cell.length_b   1.000
_cell.length_c   1.000
_cell.angle_alpha   90.00
_cell.angle_beta   90.00
_cell.angle_gamma   90.00
#
_symmetry.space_group_name_H-M   'P 1'
#
loop_
_entity.id
_entity.type
_entity.pdbx_description
1 polymer ?
#
loop_
_entity_poly.entity_id
_entity_poly.type
_entity_poly.pdbx_seq_one_letter_code
_entity_poly.pdbx_strand_id
1 'polypeptide(L)'
;MHGIPERVITDFIRDNFVFDGTTVDPATSFLESGLIDSTGILEIVLFVEEAFGITVEDDEVIPEHFDSVHRLAAYVRRKLQATQPSVAVHHP
;
A
#
# COMPACT_ATOMS: atom_id res chain seq x y z
N MET A 1 -10.09 -9.81 -9.32
CA MET A 1 -10.12 -8.68 -8.48
C MET A 1 -9.27 -8.81 -7.27
N HIS A 2 -9.09 -9.98 -6.75
CA HIS A 2 -8.32 -10.12 -5.53
C HIS A 2 -6.90 -9.61 -5.65
N GLY A 3 -6.29 -9.72 -6.79
CA GLY A 3 -4.90 -9.31 -6.95
C GLY A 3 -4.70 -7.86 -7.36
N ILE A 4 -5.76 -7.07 -7.49
CA ILE A 4 -5.61 -5.73 -8.01
C ILE A 4 -4.75 -4.83 -7.13
N PRO A 5 -4.97 -4.76 -5.80
CA PRO A 5 -4.09 -3.91 -5.00
C PRO A 5 -2.64 -4.33 -5.06
N GLU A 6 -2.36 -5.64 -5.01
CA GLU A 6 -0.98 -6.11 -5.10
C GLU A 6 -0.34 -5.70 -6.41
N ARG A 7 -1.08 -5.82 -7.50
CA ARG A 7 -0.52 -5.51 -8.81
C ARG A 7 -0.22 -4.02 -8.96
N VAL A 8 -1.16 -3.19 -8.55
CA VAL A 8 -0.99 -1.74 -8.64
C VAL A 8 0.19 -1.31 -7.80
N ILE A 9 0.29 -1.84 -6.58
CA ILE A 9 1.37 -1.50 -5.67
C ILE A 9 2.71 -2.01 -6.22
N THR A 10 2.74 -3.24 -6.71
CA THR A 10 3.96 -3.82 -7.25
C THR A 10 4.47 -2.99 -8.43
N ASP A 11 3.57 -2.60 -9.33
CA ASP A 11 3.95 -1.80 -10.49
C ASP A 11 4.53 -0.45 -10.05
N PHE A 12 3.92 0.18 -9.05
CA PHE A 12 4.44 1.45 -8.55
C PHE A 12 5.82 1.29 -7.92
N ILE A 13 6.00 0.26 -7.10
CA ILE A 13 7.30 0.00 -6.47
C ILE A 13 8.34 -0.27 -7.52
N ARG A 14 8.03 -1.12 -8.49
CA ARG A 14 8.98 -1.44 -9.54
C ARG A 14 9.37 -0.20 -10.33
N ASP A 15 8.40 0.62 -10.68
CA ASP A 15 8.66 1.75 -11.56
C ASP A 15 9.40 2.89 -10.85
N ASN A 16 9.28 3.00 -9.54
CA ASN A 16 9.81 4.13 -8.80
C ASN A 16 11.00 3.81 -7.90
N PHE A 17 11.19 2.55 -7.54
CA PHE A 17 12.23 2.17 -6.59
C PHE A 17 13.15 1.06 -7.07
N VAL A 18 12.84 0.39 -8.16
CA VAL A 18 13.65 -0.73 -8.65
C VAL A 18 14.14 -0.38 -10.03
N PHE A 19 15.44 -0.10 -10.14
CA PHE A 19 16.00 0.37 -11.39
C PHE A 19 16.93 -0.63 -12.08
N ASP A 20 17.15 -1.79 -11.46
CA ASP A 20 18.09 -2.77 -11.99
C ASP A 20 17.40 -4.02 -12.54
N GLY A 21 16.08 -3.99 -12.66
CA GLY A 21 15.35 -5.13 -13.19
C GLY A 21 15.05 -6.23 -12.20
N THR A 22 15.37 -6.01 -10.93
CA THR A 22 15.07 -7.01 -9.89
C THR A 22 13.57 -7.18 -9.72
N THR A 23 13.15 -8.42 -9.51
CA THR A 23 11.74 -8.70 -9.26
C THR A 23 11.36 -8.30 -7.85
N VAL A 24 10.19 -7.70 -7.71
CA VAL A 24 9.67 -7.30 -6.41
C VAL A 24 8.98 -8.50 -5.77
N ASP A 25 9.51 -8.97 -4.65
CA ASP A 25 8.91 -10.07 -3.90
C ASP A 25 7.86 -9.50 -2.96
N PRO A 26 6.60 -9.93 -3.04
CA PRO A 26 5.53 -9.33 -2.22
C PRO A 26 5.72 -9.48 -0.72
N ALA A 27 6.48 -10.45 -0.28
CA ALA A 27 6.68 -10.69 1.15
C ALA A 27 7.91 -9.98 1.71
N THR A 28 8.74 -9.40 0.86
CA THR A 28 9.99 -8.80 1.31
C THR A 28 9.76 -7.49 2.03
N SER A 29 10.39 -7.32 3.18
CA SER A 29 10.34 -6.06 3.91
C SER A 29 11.07 -4.97 3.13
N PHE A 30 10.40 -3.86 2.88
CA PHE A 30 11.01 -2.74 2.17
C PHE A 30 12.16 -2.16 2.97
N LEU A 31 11.96 -2.00 4.27
CA LEU A 31 12.97 -1.36 5.12
C LEU A 31 14.16 -2.29 5.37
N GLU A 32 13.90 -3.56 5.68
CA GLU A 32 14.98 -4.49 5.97
C GLU A 32 15.81 -4.79 4.74
N SER A 33 15.19 -4.85 3.58
CA SER A 33 15.92 -5.13 2.35
C SER A 33 16.66 -3.90 1.84
N GLY A 34 16.34 -2.73 2.37
CA GLY A 34 16.93 -1.50 1.87
C GLY A 34 16.32 -1.02 0.56
N LEU A 35 15.27 -1.65 0.10
CA LEU A 35 14.63 -1.27 -1.15
C LEU A 35 14.01 0.13 -1.04
N ILE A 36 13.37 0.41 0.09
CA ILE A 36 12.69 1.68 0.30
C ILE A 36 13.03 2.17 1.70
N ASP A 37 13.43 3.43 1.81
CA ASP A 37 13.70 4.03 3.13
C ASP A 37 12.45 4.74 3.65
N SER A 38 12.58 5.39 4.80
CA SER A 38 11.42 6.02 5.42
C SER A 38 10.86 7.17 4.60
N THR A 39 11.70 7.84 3.83
CA THR A 39 11.21 8.89 2.92
C THR A 39 10.38 8.26 1.81
N GLY A 40 10.84 7.13 1.28
CA GLY A 40 10.07 6.42 0.26
C GLY A 40 8.73 5.93 0.76
N ILE A 41 8.64 5.59 2.05
CA ILE A 41 7.35 5.18 2.63
C ILE A 41 6.34 6.33 2.52
N LEU A 42 6.76 7.56 2.72
CA LEU A 42 5.86 8.69 2.57
C LEU A 42 5.35 8.83 1.13
N GLU A 43 6.18 8.53 0.15
CA GLU A 43 5.74 8.52 -1.24
C GLU A 43 4.71 7.43 -1.49
N ILE A 44 4.88 6.28 -0.85
CA ILE A 44 3.91 5.21 -0.96
C ILE A 44 2.57 5.62 -0.34
N VAL A 45 2.61 6.31 0.79
CA VAL A 45 1.38 6.80 1.41
C VAL A 45 0.60 7.68 0.43
N LEU A 46 1.28 8.64 -0.18
CA LEU A 46 0.62 9.52 -1.15
C LEU A 46 0.09 8.74 -2.34
N PHE A 47 0.87 7.76 -2.79
CA PHE A 47 0.44 6.96 -3.92
C PHE A 47 -0.84 6.17 -3.62
N VAL A 48 -0.90 5.50 -2.47
CA VAL A 48 -2.07 4.67 -2.19
C VAL A 48 -3.31 5.53 -1.92
N GLU A 49 -3.12 6.71 -1.35
CA GLU A 49 -4.25 7.62 -1.17
C GLU A 49 -4.84 8.02 -2.51
N GLU A 50 -3.97 8.34 -3.46
CA GLU A 50 -4.42 8.80 -4.76
C GLU A 50 -4.95 7.65 -5.62
N ALA A 51 -4.24 6.54 -5.62
CA ALA A 51 -4.58 5.43 -6.51
C ALA A 51 -5.86 4.72 -6.06
N PHE A 52 -6.10 4.64 -4.78
CA PHE A 52 -7.24 3.89 -4.25
C PHE A 52 -8.32 4.77 -3.63
N GLY A 53 -8.09 6.06 -3.55
CA GLY A 53 -9.10 6.95 -2.99
C GLY A 53 -9.32 6.79 -1.50
N ILE A 54 -8.30 6.42 -0.76
CA ILE A 54 -8.40 6.21 0.67
C ILE A 54 -7.66 7.32 1.40
N THR A 55 -7.91 7.45 2.70
CA THR A 55 -7.19 8.39 3.56
C THR A 55 -6.36 7.59 4.55
N VAL A 56 -5.06 7.86 4.60
CA VAL A 56 -4.14 7.18 5.51
C VAL A 56 -3.91 8.08 6.70
N GLU A 57 -4.27 7.60 7.89
CA GLU A 57 -4.04 8.35 9.12
C GLU A 57 -2.58 8.22 9.55
N ASP A 58 -2.09 9.22 10.27
CA ASP A 58 -0.69 9.22 10.70
C ASP A 58 -0.33 7.98 11.50
N ASP A 59 -1.22 7.53 12.38
CA ASP A 59 -0.94 6.37 13.21
C ASP A 59 -1.08 5.05 12.46
N GLU A 60 -1.52 5.09 11.22
CA GLU A 60 -1.59 3.90 10.39
C GLU A 60 -0.31 3.67 9.59
N VAL A 61 0.62 4.63 9.58
CA VAL A 61 1.87 4.48 8.84
C VAL A 61 2.86 3.72 9.70
N ILE A 62 2.66 2.43 9.79
CA ILE A 62 3.49 1.54 10.62
C ILE A 62 3.94 0.35 9.78
N PRO A 63 5.03 -0.31 10.16
CA PRO A 63 5.56 -1.41 9.35
C PRO A 63 4.57 -2.54 9.12
N GLU A 64 3.66 -2.79 10.06
CA GLU A 64 2.65 -3.82 9.90
C GLU A 64 1.78 -3.59 8.67
N HIS A 65 1.64 -2.33 8.25
CA HIS A 65 0.80 -2.00 7.11
C HIS A 65 1.58 -1.62 5.87
N PHE A 66 2.80 -1.12 6.02
CA PHE A 66 3.49 -0.49 4.90
C PHE A 66 4.83 -1.12 4.52
N ASP A 67 5.25 -2.20 5.17
CA ASP A 67 6.60 -2.69 4.98
C ASP A 67 6.76 -3.78 3.92
N SER A 68 5.70 -4.09 3.18
CA SER A 68 5.82 -5.00 2.03
C SER A 68 4.60 -4.83 1.15
N VAL A 69 4.69 -5.33 -0.08
CA VAL A 69 3.53 -5.31 -0.98
C VAL A 69 2.36 -6.06 -0.34
N HIS A 70 2.65 -7.20 0.27
CA HIS A 70 1.63 -8.03 0.87
C HIS A 70 0.88 -7.31 1.98
N ARG A 71 1.63 -6.68 2.89
CA ARG A 71 1.03 -5.97 4.01
C ARG A 71 0.26 -4.75 3.53
N LEU A 72 0.84 -4.04 2.57
CA LEU A 72 0.21 -2.84 2.06
C LEU A 72 -1.10 -3.17 1.33
N ALA A 73 -1.10 -4.25 0.56
CA ALA A 73 -2.33 -4.66 -0.13
C ALA A 73 -3.42 -5.04 0.86
N ALA A 74 -3.06 -5.73 1.93
CA ALA A 74 -4.03 -6.08 2.96
C ALA A 74 -4.60 -4.84 3.64
N TYR A 75 -3.74 -3.87 3.92
CA TYR A 75 -4.17 -2.61 4.51
C TYR A 75 -5.14 -1.88 3.58
N VAL A 76 -4.79 -1.78 2.30
CA VAL A 76 -5.63 -1.11 1.32
C VAL A 76 -7.00 -1.78 1.23
N ARG A 77 -7.03 -3.11 1.23
CA ARG A 77 -8.31 -3.82 1.18
C ARG A 77 -9.19 -3.51 2.38
N ARG A 78 -8.61 -3.45 3.56
CA ARG A 78 -9.38 -3.11 4.75
C ARG A 78 -9.92 -1.69 4.68
N LYS A 79 -9.11 -0.75 4.21
CA LYS A 79 -9.55 0.63 4.09
C LYS A 79 -10.68 0.75 3.06
N LEU A 80 -10.57 0.04 1.95
CA LEU A 80 -11.60 0.10 0.94
C LEU A 80 -12.92 -0.48 1.45
N GLN A 81 -12.85 -1.54 2.22
CA GLN A 81 -14.06 -2.10 2.81
C GLN A 81 -14.68 -1.16 3.84
N ALA A 82 -13.84 -0.49 4.62
CA ALA A 82 -14.33 0.41 5.65
C ALA A 82 -14.99 1.65 5.05
N THR A 83 -14.63 2.03 3.83
CA THR A 83 -15.16 3.23 3.21
C THR A 83 -16.29 2.93 2.24
N GLN A 84 -16.77 1.70 2.18
CA GLN A 84 -17.85 1.36 1.28
C GLN A 84 -19.10 2.14 1.62
N PRO A 85 -19.73 2.76 0.64
CA PRO A 85 -20.94 3.56 0.91
C PRO A 85 -22.06 2.76 1.55
N SER A 86 -22.15 1.49 1.22
CA SER A 86 -23.20 0.69 1.78
C SER A 86 -23.13 0.61 3.29
N VAL A 87 -21.96 0.83 3.83
CA VAL A 87 -21.84 0.81 5.26
C VAL A 87 -22.54 1.98 5.89
N ALA A 88 -22.59 3.05 5.18
CA ALA A 88 -23.17 4.25 5.71
C ALA A 88 -24.66 4.18 5.78
N VAL A 89 -25.20 3.25 5.11
CA VAL A 89 -26.61 3.21 5.05
C VAL A 89 -27.24 3.03 6.36
N HIS A 90 -26.53 2.41 7.23
CA HIS A 90 -27.16 2.19 8.39
C HIS A 90 -27.11 3.27 9.34
N HIS A 91 -26.74 4.35 9.04
CA HIS A 91 -26.82 5.27 9.96
C HIS A 91 -27.55 6.18 9.53
N PRO A 92 -28.20 6.39 9.93
CA PRO A 92 -28.92 7.29 9.69
C PRO A 92 -28.91 8.18 10.37
#